data_ba03b247e779c6db887e53cdf6ac9819
#
_entry.id   ba03b247e779c6db887e53cdf6ac9819
#
_cell.length_a   1.000
_cell.length_b   1.000
_cell.length_c   1.000
_cell.angle_alpha   90.00
_cell.angle_beta   90.00
_cell.angle_gamma   90.00
#
_symmetry.space_group_name_H-M   'P 1'
#
loop_
_entity.id
_entity.type
_entity.pdbx_description
1 polymer ?
#
loop_
_entity_poly.entity_id
_entity_poly.type
_entity_poly.pdbx_seq_one_letter_code
_entity_poly.pdbx_strand_id
1 'polypeptide(L)'
;VGADIDFVIEGRAERVTVFSTRPDTLHGATFFVVAPDADLAAELVSDASPEVRMRFQDYLETVQRSNDIERQSTDRPKTGVFLERYAINPVNGERLPIWAADYVLADYGHGAVMAVPAHDQRDLDFARAFDLPVRVVVDTTAAITGAIPVIGVDENGEPIAPIEIESIDPAVTGVALTGEGRLINSGSLNGMSKRNAIARIVDELGAAGLGRATKSYRLRDWLVSRQRYWGTPIPMLHNSRGDI
;
A
#
# COMPACT_ATOMS: atom_id res chain seq x y z
N VAL A 1 -14.50 -4.33 -0.59
CA VAL A 1 -14.40 -5.78 -0.37
C VAL A 1 -12.93 -6.14 -0.38
N GLY A 2 -12.47 -6.88 0.61
CA GLY A 2 -11.09 -7.30 0.78
C GLY A 2 -11.00 -8.37 1.87
N ALA A 3 -9.87 -8.44 2.54
CA ALA A 3 -9.65 -9.32 3.67
C ALA A 3 -8.94 -8.58 4.82
N ASP A 4 -9.28 -8.95 6.04
CA ASP A 4 -8.45 -8.70 7.20
C ASP A 4 -7.43 -9.83 7.28
N ILE A 5 -6.17 -9.47 7.49
CA ILE A 5 -5.03 -10.39 7.54
C ILE A 5 -4.28 -10.12 8.84
N ASP A 6 -4.08 -11.15 9.64
CA ASP A 6 -3.43 -11.07 10.93
C ASP A 6 -1.94 -11.41 10.79
N PHE A 7 -1.09 -10.46 11.10
CA PHE A 7 0.36 -10.61 11.15
C PHE A 7 0.82 -10.81 12.59
N VAL A 8 1.61 -11.83 12.82
CA VAL A 8 2.32 -12.02 14.10
C VAL A 8 3.51 -11.06 14.12
N ILE A 9 3.68 -10.34 15.22
CA ILE A 9 4.87 -9.53 15.45
C ILE A 9 5.91 -10.36 16.17
N GLU A 10 7.12 -10.41 15.63
CA GLU A 10 8.21 -11.19 16.21
C GLU A 10 8.47 -10.78 17.66
N GLY A 11 8.49 -11.76 18.57
CA GLY A 11 8.70 -11.55 20.00
C GLY A 11 7.50 -11.03 20.78
N ARG A 12 6.30 -10.95 20.15
CA ARG A 12 5.06 -10.52 20.80
C ARG A 12 3.97 -11.59 20.66
N ALA A 13 3.03 -11.61 21.62
CA ALA A 13 1.86 -12.48 21.55
C ALA A 13 0.73 -11.88 20.71
N GLU A 14 0.68 -10.55 20.63
CA GLU A 14 -0.34 -9.80 19.92
C GLU A 14 -0.13 -9.92 18.41
N ARG A 15 -1.25 -9.90 17.69
CA ARG A 15 -1.29 -9.85 16.24
C ARG A 15 -1.69 -8.46 15.78
N VAL A 16 -1.16 -8.03 14.64
CA VAL A 16 -1.60 -6.81 13.98
C VAL A 16 -2.44 -7.19 12.78
N THR A 17 -3.68 -6.70 12.76
CA THR A 17 -4.60 -6.92 11.64
C THR A 17 -4.42 -5.83 10.59
N VAL A 18 -4.32 -6.22 9.33
CA VAL A 18 -4.26 -5.31 8.17
C VAL A 18 -5.44 -5.59 7.25
N PHE A 19 -6.13 -4.54 6.83
CA PHE A 19 -7.11 -4.65 5.76
C PHE A 19 -6.45 -4.49 4.40
N SER A 20 -6.67 -5.45 3.50
CA SER A 20 -6.20 -5.35 2.10
C SER A 20 -7.32 -5.66 1.11
N THR A 21 -7.38 -4.88 0.03
CA THR A 21 -8.23 -5.17 -1.13
C THR A 21 -7.56 -6.13 -2.12
N ARG A 22 -6.27 -6.41 -1.91
CA ARG A 22 -5.41 -7.25 -2.74
C ARG A 22 -4.69 -8.33 -1.92
N PRO A 23 -5.44 -9.20 -1.17
CA PRO A 23 -4.81 -10.28 -0.42
C PRO A 23 -4.06 -11.29 -1.31
N ASP A 24 -4.40 -11.36 -2.59
CA ASP A 24 -3.70 -12.17 -3.59
C ASP A 24 -2.21 -11.80 -3.76
N THR A 25 -1.82 -10.57 -3.45
CA THR A 25 -0.44 -10.11 -3.57
C THR A 25 0.40 -10.30 -2.30
N LEU A 26 -0.10 -10.99 -1.29
CA LEU A 26 0.54 -11.15 0.02
C LEU A 26 1.94 -11.79 -0.06
N HIS A 27 2.19 -12.67 -1.03
CA HIS A 27 3.51 -13.22 -1.31
C HIS A 27 4.54 -12.16 -1.80
N GLY A 28 4.05 -11.03 -2.30
CA GLY A 28 4.85 -9.91 -2.76
C GLY A 28 5.13 -8.86 -1.68
N ALA A 29 4.57 -9.04 -0.48
CA ALA A 29 4.87 -8.15 0.64
C ALA A 29 6.33 -8.31 1.07
N THR A 30 7.07 -7.20 1.13
CA THR A 30 8.50 -7.18 1.46
C THR A 30 8.80 -6.33 2.69
N PHE A 31 7.88 -5.50 3.12
CA PHE A 31 7.93 -4.75 4.37
C PHE A 31 6.52 -4.45 4.89
N PHE A 32 6.46 -3.92 6.08
CA PHE A 32 5.24 -3.60 6.79
C PHE A 32 5.30 -2.14 7.24
N VAL A 33 4.20 -1.40 7.11
CA VAL A 33 4.19 0.03 7.44
C VAL A 33 3.06 0.34 8.39
N VAL A 34 3.38 1.14 9.41
CA VAL A 34 2.41 1.68 10.37
C VAL A 34 2.35 3.20 10.26
N ALA A 35 1.19 3.76 10.48
CA ALA A 35 1.02 5.20 10.58
C ALA A 35 1.74 5.70 11.84
N PRO A 36 2.60 6.73 11.76
CA PRO A 36 3.38 7.20 12.90
C PRO A 36 2.52 7.72 14.06
N ASP A 37 1.35 8.25 13.75
CA ASP A 37 0.37 8.82 14.66
C ASP A 37 -0.70 7.81 15.14
N ALA A 38 -0.56 6.52 14.78
CA ALA A 38 -1.40 5.45 15.32
C ALA A 38 -0.84 4.94 16.67
N ASP A 39 -1.74 4.55 17.58
CA ASP A 39 -1.37 3.95 18.86
C ASP A 39 -0.47 2.71 18.69
N LEU A 40 -0.71 1.93 17.63
CA LEU A 40 0.10 0.79 17.26
C LEU A 40 1.59 1.14 17.08
N ALA A 41 1.91 2.28 16.47
CA ALA A 41 3.30 2.68 16.26
C ALA A 41 4.00 2.99 17.60
N ALA A 42 3.31 3.71 18.50
CA ALA A 42 3.80 4.00 19.83
C ALA A 42 4.02 2.72 20.65
N GLU A 43 3.11 1.75 20.52
CA GLU A 43 3.20 0.46 21.16
C GLU A 43 4.39 -0.36 20.62
N LEU A 44 4.56 -0.42 19.30
CA LEU A 44 5.65 -1.16 18.66
C LEU A 44 7.03 -0.59 18.98
N VAL A 45 7.14 0.72 19.18
CA VAL A 45 8.41 1.39 19.48
C VAL A 45 8.76 1.39 20.96
N SER A 46 7.81 1.08 21.85
CA SER A 46 7.97 1.21 23.32
C SER A 46 9.18 0.45 23.88
N ASP A 47 9.47 -0.72 23.34
CA ASP A 47 10.57 -1.61 23.72
C ASP A 47 11.68 -1.69 22.65
N ALA A 48 11.72 -0.73 21.69
CA ALA A 48 12.85 -0.54 20.80
C ALA A 48 14.04 0.10 21.51
N SER A 49 15.20 0.16 20.85
CA SER A 49 16.38 0.84 21.40
C SER A 49 16.10 2.32 21.72
N PRO A 50 16.81 2.92 22.71
CA PRO A 50 16.63 4.34 23.01
C PRO A 50 16.83 5.27 21.79
N GLU A 51 17.76 4.90 20.90
CA GLU A 51 18.04 5.62 19.66
C GLU A 51 16.85 5.59 18.69
N VAL A 52 16.21 4.44 18.54
CA VAL A 52 15.04 4.30 17.68
C VAL A 52 13.86 5.05 18.29
N ARG A 53 13.65 4.97 19.60
CA ARG A 53 12.58 5.72 20.27
C ARG A 53 12.74 7.24 20.08
N MET A 54 13.97 7.76 20.19
CA MET A 54 14.25 9.18 19.97
C MET A 54 13.99 9.57 18.51
N ARG A 55 14.53 8.82 17.54
CA ARG A 55 14.27 9.07 16.10
C ARG A 55 12.80 9.00 15.73
N PHE A 56 12.07 8.06 16.34
CA PHE A 56 10.63 7.95 16.13
C PHE A 56 9.88 9.16 16.69
N GLN A 57 10.26 9.63 17.87
CA GLN A 57 9.63 10.82 18.49
C GLN A 57 9.86 12.08 17.65
N ASP A 58 11.07 12.32 17.20
CA ASP A 58 11.43 13.45 16.32
C ASP A 58 10.65 13.37 14.99
N TYR A 59 10.50 12.15 14.45
CA TYR A 59 9.74 11.90 13.23
C TYR A 59 8.24 12.15 13.43
N LEU A 60 7.68 11.67 14.54
CA LEU A 60 6.26 11.87 14.87
C LEU A 60 5.93 13.38 15.00
N GLU A 61 6.79 14.17 15.65
CA GLU A 61 6.62 15.62 15.73
C GLU A 61 6.62 16.28 14.34
N THR A 62 7.46 15.79 13.43
CA THR A 62 7.50 16.29 12.05
C THR A 62 6.22 15.94 11.28
N VAL A 63 5.72 14.73 11.45
CA VAL A 63 4.49 14.26 10.81
C VAL A 63 3.26 15.01 11.32
N GLN A 64 3.19 15.29 12.62
CA GLN A 64 2.07 16.02 13.23
C GLN A 64 1.96 17.48 12.75
N ARG A 65 3.04 18.05 12.21
CA ARG A 65 3.03 19.41 11.60
C ARG A 65 2.50 19.40 10.15
N SER A 66 2.41 18.25 9.53
CA SER A 66 1.92 18.07 8.14
C SER A 66 0.43 17.72 8.15
N ASN A 67 -0.30 18.19 7.14
CA ASN A 67 -1.69 17.78 6.97
C ASN A 67 -1.82 16.51 6.12
N ASP A 68 -2.98 15.82 6.20
CA ASP A 68 -3.21 14.55 5.49
C ASP A 68 -3.13 14.67 3.97
N ILE A 69 -3.43 15.83 3.40
CA ILE A 69 -3.34 16.08 1.96
C ILE A 69 -1.88 16.12 1.54
N GLU A 70 -1.05 16.77 2.31
CA GLU A 70 0.40 16.82 2.08
C GLU A 70 1.04 15.43 2.23
N ARG A 71 0.62 14.65 3.24
CA ARG A 71 1.12 13.29 3.49
C ARG A 71 0.80 12.35 2.33
N GLN A 72 -0.33 12.51 1.65
CA GLN A 72 -0.75 11.68 0.52
C GLN A 72 -0.16 12.13 -0.83
N SER A 73 0.58 13.23 -0.87
CA SER A 73 1.21 13.71 -2.11
C SER A 73 2.30 12.74 -2.59
N THR A 74 2.27 12.42 -3.89
CA THR A 74 3.28 11.56 -4.53
C THR A 74 4.59 12.28 -4.81
N ASP A 75 4.58 13.63 -4.83
CA ASP A 75 5.73 14.45 -5.21
C ASP A 75 6.72 14.70 -4.07
N ARG A 76 6.39 14.24 -2.85
CA ARG A 76 7.28 14.39 -1.70
C ARG A 76 8.27 13.23 -1.58
N PRO A 77 9.51 13.52 -1.15
CA PRO A 77 10.44 12.46 -0.76
C PRO A 77 9.80 11.55 0.29
N LYS A 78 9.95 10.23 0.12
CA LYS A 78 9.47 9.28 1.12
C LYS A 78 10.32 9.34 2.36
N THR A 79 9.68 9.40 3.51
CA THR A 79 10.31 9.46 4.84
C THR A 79 9.75 8.38 5.75
N GLY A 80 10.55 7.90 6.69
CA GLY A 80 10.12 6.88 7.63
C GLY A 80 11.22 6.49 8.61
N VAL A 81 10.83 5.76 9.65
CA VAL A 81 11.74 5.23 10.67
C VAL A 81 11.53 3.72 10.80
N PHE A 82 12.60 2.95 10.67
CA PHE A 82 12.60 1.52 10.98
C PHE A 82 12.46 1.33 12.50
N LEU A 83 11.47 0.52 12.92
CA LEU A 83 11.13 0.34 14.33
C LEU A 83 11.93 -0.78 15.04
N GLU A 84 12.92 -1.37 14.38
CA GLU A 84 13.68 -2.55 14.86
C GLU A 84 12.76 -3.74 15.18
N ARG A 85 11.63 -3.86 14.47
CA ARG A 85 10.63 -4.90 14.62
C ARG A 85 10.33 -5.55 13.28
N TYR A 86 9.82 -6.76 13.36
CA TYR A 86 9.44 -7.53 12.18
C TYR A 86 8.04 -8.10 12.34
N ALA A 87 7.26 -8.03 11.30
CA ALA A 87 6.03 -8.79 11.14
C ALA A 87 6.33 -10.09 10.39
N ILE A 88 5.63 -11.17 10.73
CA ILE A 88 5.78 -12.43 10.04
C ILE A 88 4.68 -12.57 9.00
N ASN A 89 5.07 -12.73 7.75
CA ASN A 89 4.15 -12.94 6.65
C ASN A 89 3.43 -14.28 6.83
N PRO A 90 2.08 -14.29 6.94
CA PRO A 90 1.34 -15.50 7.29
C PRO A 90 1.36 -16.60 6.23
N VAL A 91 1.75 -16.30 4.97
CA VAL A 91 1.71 -17.27 3.86
C VAL A 91 3.06 -17.93 3.57
N ASN A 92 4.17 -17.29 3.91
CA ASN A 92 5.50 -17.81 3.61
C ASN A 92 6.49 -17.77 4.79
N GLY A 93 6.06 -17.21 5.93
CA GLY A 93 6.88 -17.11 7.14
C GLY A 93 8.03 -16.10 7.08
N GLU A 94 8.11 -15.28 6.03
CA GLU A 94 9.16 -14.27 5.88
C GLU A 94 9.02 -13.15 6.90
N ARG A 95 10.16 -12.64 7.35
CA ARG A 95 10.26 -11.49 8.26
C ARG A 95 10.17 -10.20 7.45
N LEU A 96 9.14 -9.42 7.70
CA LEU A 96 8.90 -8.12 7.07
C LEU A 96 9.33 -7.02 8.04
N PRO A 97 10.33 -6.19 7.72
CA PRO A 97 10.72 -5.07 8.58
C PRO A 97 9.57 -4.08 8.74
N ILE A 98 9.33 -3.63 9.97
CA ILE A 98 8.24 -2.69 10.30
C ILE A 98 8.79 -1.27 10.31
N TRP A 99 8.19 -0.42 9.49
CA TRP A 99 8.51 0.99 9.36
C TRP A 99 7.34 1.85 9.83
N ALA A 100 7.63 2.95 10.49
CA ALA A 100 6.67 4.05 10.64
C ALA A 100 6.88 5.02 9.49
N ALA A 101 5.83 5.30 8.69
CA ALA A 101 5.93 6.16 7.52
C ALA A 101 4.67 7.00 7.30
N ASP A 102 4.85 8.25 6.93
CA ASP A 102 3.81 9.28 6.87
C ASP A 102 2.80 9.10 5.74
N TYR A 103 3.09 8.28 4.72
CA TYR A 103 2.15 8.02 3.64
C TYR A 103 1.02 7.04 4.02
N VAL A 104 1.11 6.41 5.20
CA VAL A 104 0.03 5.62 5.81
C VAL A 104 -0.68 6.48 6.85
N LEU A 105 -2.01 6.51 6.81
CA LEU A 105 -2.84 7.28 7.72
C LEU A 105 -3.41 6.38 8.83
N ALA A 106 -3.52 6.92 10.05
CA ALA A 106 -4.04 6.19 11.19
C ALA A 106 -5.53 5.79 11.03
N ASP A 107 -6.30 6.56 10.26
CA ASP A 107 -7.72 6.32 9.98
C ASP A 107 -7.96 5.33 8.82
N TYR A 108 -6.90 4.84 8.17
CA TYR A 108 -7.01 3.86 7.09
C TYR A 108 -6.83 2.43 7.63
N GLY A 109 -7.91 1.65 7.51
CA GLY A 109 -7.92 0.27 8.04
C GLY A 109 -7.68 0.26 9.55
N HIS A 110 -6.58 -0.33 9.97
CA HIS A 110 -6.13 -0.40 11.35
C HIS A 110 -4.85 0.43 11.61
N GLY A 111 -4.58 1.44 10.77
CA GLY A 111 -3.36 2.26 10.85
C GLY A 111 -2.09 1.52 10.42
N ALA A 112 -2.24 0.39 9.73
CA ALA A 112 -1.13 -0.42 9.25
C ALA A 112 -1.43 -0.99 7.85
N VAL A 113 -0.39 -1.20 7.05
CA VAL A 113 -0.49 -1.82 5.73
C VAL A 113 0.65 -2.81 5.50
N MET A 114 0.37 -3.87 4.75
CA MET A 114 1.41 -4.68 4.12
C MET A 114 1.85 -3.96 2.85
N ALA A 115 3.14 -3.76 2.67
CA ALA A 115 3.67 -3.06 1.51
C ALA A 115 4.07 -4.03 0.41
N VAL A 116 3.55 -3.79 -0.80
CA VAL A 116 3.80 -4.61 -1.98
C VAL A 116 4.37 -3.75 -3.10
N PRO A 117 5.67 -3.40 -3.03
CA PRO A 117 6.29 -2.38 -3.88
C PRO A 117 6.22 -2.66 -5.38
N ALA A 118 6.15 -3.93 -5.78
CA ALA A 118 6.01 -4.24 -7.21
C ALA A 118 4.64 -3.81 -7.79
N HIS A 119 3.61 -3.62 -6.94
CA HIS A 119 2.22 -3.43 -7.37
C HIS A 119 1.51 -2.21 -6.77
N ASP A 120 2.19 -1.44 -5.92
CA ASP A 120 1.73 -0.13 -5.42
C ASP A 120 2.86 0.90 -5.57
N GLN A 121 2.58 2.01 -6.24
CA GLN A 121 3.60 3.02 -6.53
C GLN A 121 4.15 3.70 -5.27
N ARG A 122 3.31 3.91 -4.25
CA ARG A 122 3.75 4.53 -2.99
C ARG A 122 4.72 3.63 -2.25
N ASP A 123 4.41 2.33 -2.24
CA ASP A 123 5.28 1.31 -1.65
C ASP A 123 6.59 1.19 -2.44
N LEU A 124 6.53 1.28 -3.77
CA LEU A 124 7.72 1.24 -4.63
C LEU A 124 8.63 2.44 -4.38
N ASP A 125 8.06 3.64 -4.33
CA ASP A 125 8.82 4.86 -4.06
C ASP A 125 9.50 4.79 -2.69
N PHE A 126 8.80 4.24 -1.69
CA PHE A 126 9.36 4.01 -0.36
C PHE A 126 10.46 2.94 -0.39
N ALA A 127 10.21 1.80 -1.04
CA ALA A 127 11.18 0.72 -1.16
C ALA A 127 12.49 1.20 -1.81
N ARG A 128 12.40 2.02 -2.85
CA ARG A 128 13.56 2.61 -3.53
C ARG A 128 14.30 3.62 -2.66
N ALA A 129 13.57 4.42 -1.87
CA ALA A 129 14.18 5.40 -0.97
C ALA A 129 14.97 4.76 0.17
N PHE A 130 14.58 3.55 0.60
CA PHE A 130 15.17 2.84 1.74
C PHE A 130 15.87 1.52 1.34
N ASP A 131 16.11 1.30 0.04
CA ASP A 131 16.78 0.10 -0.50
C ASP A 131 16.13 -1.21 -0.03
N LEU A 132 14.79 -1.25 -0.03
CA LEU A 132 14.01 -2.42 0.36
C LEU A 132 13.73 -3.32 -0.85
N PRO A 133 13.58 -4.64 -0.64
CA PRO A 133 13.33 -5.58 -1.72
C PRO A 133 12.01 -5.29 -2.47
N VAL A 134 12.03 -5.52 -3.78
CA VAL A 134 10.84 -5.45 -4.66
C VAL A 134 10.61 -6.83 -5.25
N ARG A 135 9.41 -7.38 -5.07
CA ARG A 135 9.05 -8.73 -5.56
C ARG A 135 7.82 -8.68 -6.43
N VAL A 136 7.97 -9.04 -7.70
CA VAL A 136 6.84 -9.14 -8.63
C VAL A 136 6.09 -10.44 -8.39
N VAL A 137 4.77 -10.34 -8.14
CA VAL A 137 3.87 -11.48 -7.90
C VAL A 137 2.66 -11.50 -8.83
N VAL A 138 2.51 -10.50 -9.69
CA VAL A 138 1.52 -10.48 -10.76
C VAL A 138 2.22 -10.23 -12.08
N ASP A 139 2.13 -11.19 -12.98
CA ASP A 139 2.62 -11.05 -14.34
C ASP A 139 1.60 -10.27 -15.17
N THR A 140 1.91 -9.03 -15.47
CA THR A 140 1.10 -8.14 -16.31
C THR A 140 1.58 -8.09 -17.76
N THR A 141 2.59 -8.87 -18.14
CA THR A 141 3.20 -8.83 -19.49
C THR A 141 2.21 -9.09 -20.59
N ALA A 142 1.28 -10.05 -20.39
CA ALA A 142 0.24 -10.33 -21.37
C ALA A 142 -0.73 -9.15 -21.59
N ALA A 143 -0.95 -8.33 -20.55
CA ALA A 143 -1.75 -7.12 -20.66
C ALA A 143 -0.99 -6.00 -21.36
N ILE A 144 0.32 -5.91 -21.12
CA ILE A 144 1.18 -4.91 -21.75
C ILE A 144 1.44 -5.26 -23.21
N THR A 145 1.76 -6.51 -23.52
CA THR A 145 1.98 -6.97 -24.90
C THR A 145 0.70 -7.05 -25.73
N GLY A 146 -0.46 -7.24 -25.08
CA GLY A 146 -1.78 -7.19 -25.76
C GLY A 146 -2.29 -5.76 -25.99
N ALA A 147 -1.76 -4.77 -25.29
CA ALA A 147 -2.20 -3.39 -25.34
C ALA A 147 -1.40 -2.50 -26.32
N ILE A 148 -0.31 -3.01 -26.89
CA ILE A 148 0.44 -2.31 -27.93
C ILE A 148 0.38 -3.13 -29.25
N PRO A 149 -0.65 -2.99 -30.06
CA PRO A 149 -0.44 -3.17 -31.46
C PRO A 149 0.44 -1.98 -31.87
N VAL A 150 1.75 -2.19 -32.02
CA VAL A 150 2.58 -1.23 -32.75
C VAL A 150 2.10 -1.29 -34.19
N ILE A 151 1.06 -0.53 -34.50
CA ILE A 151 0.67 -0.19 -35.86
C ILE A 151 1.19 1.22 -36.08
N GLY A 152 2.51 1.37 -36.03
CA GLY A 152 3.21 2.49 -36.60
C GLY A 152 3.97 1.97 -37.81
N VAL A 153 3.85 2.62 -38.92
CA VAL A 153 4.81 2.54 -39.99
C VAL A 153 5.68 3.80 -39.92
N ASP A 154 6.95 3.67 -40.21
CA ASP A 154 7.85 4.82 -40.33
C ASP A 154 7.45 5.69 -41.54
N GLU A 155 8.16 6.78 -41.75
CA GLU A 155 7.95 7.69 -42.90
C GLU A 155 8.10 7.02 -44.28
N ASN A 156 8.64 5.78 -44.33
CA ASN A 156 8.85 4.98 -45.53
C ASN A 156 7.79 3.86 -45.68
N GLY A 157 6.85 3.74 -44.71
CA GLY A 157 5.81 2.72 -44.72
C GLY A 157 6.26 1.36 -44.19
N GLU A 158 7.46 1.27 -43.59
CA GLU A 158 7.94 0.02 -42.97
C GLU A 158 7.40 -0.11 -41.54
N PRO A 159 7.04 -1.32 -41.09
CA PRO A 159 6.59 -1.55 -39.72
C PRO A 159 7.66 -1.12 -38.71
N ILE A 160 7.31 -0.26 -37.79
CA ILE A 160 8.19 0.08 -36.67
C ILE A 160 8.32 -1.18 -35.80
N ALA A 161 9.55 -1.66 -35.63
CA ALA A 161 9.82 -2.82 -34.78
C ALA A 161 9.25 -2.60 -33.36
N PRO A 162 8.67 -3.62 -32.71
CA PRO A 162 8.23 -3.51 -31.34
C PRO A 162 9.39 -3.01 -30.47
N ILE A 163 9.11 -2.00 -29.62
CA ILE A 163 10.09 -1.58 -28.64
C ILE A 163 10.27 -2.76 -27.68
N GLU A 164 11.44 -3.38 -27.72
CA GLU A 164 11.82 -4.36 -26.70
C GLU A 164 11.91 -3.62 -25.36
N ILE A 165 10.93 -3.89 -24.48
CA ILE A 165 10.98 -3.39 -23.11
C ILE A 165 12.00 -4.26 -22.38
N GLU A 166 13.23 -3.80 -22.33
CA GLU A 166 14.37 -4.53 -21.78
C GLU A 166 14.23 -4.89 -20.28
N SER A 167 13.32 -4.28 -19.55
CA SER A 167 13.04 -4.64 -18.16
C SER A 167 11.64 -4.20 -17.74
N ILE A 168 10.85 -5.16 -17.27
CA ILE A 168 9.56 -4.93 -16.62
C ILE A 168 9.74 -4.87 -15.10
N ASP A 169 10.98 -4.91 -14.62
CA ASP A 169 11.27 -4.89 -13.19
C ASP A 169 11.00 -3.50 -12.59
N PRO A 170 10.02 -3.38 -11.69
CA PRO A 170 9.69 -2.12 -11.04
C PRO A 170 10.85 -1.51 -10.27
N ALA A 171 11.75 -2.33 -9.71
CA ALA A 171 12.93 -1.85 -9.02
C ALA A 171 13.85 -1.03 -9.94
N VAL A 172 13.95 -1.44 -11.21
CA VAL A 172 14.75 -0.77 -12.24
C VAL A 172 13.99 0.39 -12.86
N THR A 173 12.76 0.14 -13.32
CA THR A 173 11.96 1.15 -14.05
C THR A 173 11.45 2.27 -13.14
N GLY A 174 11.28 2.01 -11.85
CA GLY A 174 10.65 2.94 -10.91
C GLY A 174 9.14 3.09 -11.10
N VAL A 175 8.52 2.20 -11.87
CA VAL A 175 7.08 2.20 -12.13
C VAL A 175 6.47 0.89 -11.65
N ALA A 176 5.50 0.97 -10.74
CA ALA A 176 4.81 -0.20 -10.22
C ALA A 176 3.94 -0.85 -11.30
N LEU A 177 3.92 -2.18 -11.32
CA LEU A 177 3.08 -2.98 -12.21
C LEU A 177 1.65 -3.01 -11.68
N THR A 178 0.87 -2.02 -12.05
CA THR A 178 -0.56 -1.95 -11.73
C THR A 178 -1.37 -2.58 -12.86
N GLY A 179 -2.25 -3.51 -12.56
CA GLY A 179 -3.09 -4.12 -13.59
C GLY A 179 -3.55 -5.52 -13.24
N GLU A 180 -4.20 -6.15 -14.20
CA GLU A 180 -4.62 -7.55 -14.12
C GLU A 180 -3.59 -8.45 -14.81
N GLY A 181 -3.37 -9.61 -14.22
CA GLY A 181 -2.42 -10.58 -14.72
C GLY A 181 -2.61 -11.92 -14.03
N ARG A 182 -1.66 -12.82 -14.24
CA ARG A 182 -1.61 -14.11 -13.54
C ARG A 182 -0.62 -14.03 -12.40
N LEU A 183 -0.93 -14.70 -11.29
CA LEU A 183 -0.03 -14.78 -10.15
C LEU A 183 1.22 -15.57 -10.52
N ILE A 184 2.38 -15.04 -10.10
CA ILE A 184 3.70 -15.68 -10.17
C ILE A 184 4.40 -15.50 -8.82
N ASN A 185 5.42 -16.27 -8.53
CA ASN A 185 6.17 -16.19 -7.25
C ASN A 185 5.26 -16.25 -6.00
N SER A 186 4.10 -16.90 -6.11
CA SER A 186 3.02 -16.88 -5.13
C SER A 186 2.60 -18.29 -4.68
N GLY A 187 3.53 -19.25 -4.70
CA GLY A 187 3.31 -20.61 -4.21
C GLY A 187 2.11 -21.29 -4.87
N SER A 188 1.13 -21.70 -4.07
CA SER A 188 -0.10 -22.36 -4.51
C SER A 188 -0.99 -21.52 -5.43
N LEU A 189 -0.76 -20.19 -5.47
CA LEU A 189 -1.55 -19.24 -6.28
C LEU A 189 -0.98 -19.05 -7.68
N ASN A 190 0.20 -19.59 -8.00
CA ASN A 190 0.83 -19.43 -9.31
C ASN A 190 -0.09 -19.81 -10.46
N GLY A 191 -0.14 -18.97 -11.49
CA GLY A 191 -0.98 -19.14 -12.68
C GLY A 191 -2.45 -18.76 -12.49
N MET A 192 -2.91 -18.49 -11.27
CA MET A 192 -4.29 -18.10 -11.01
C MET A 192 -4.58 -16.68 -11.48
N SER A 193 -5.83 -16.43 -11.85
CA SER A 193 -6.35 -15.07 -12.02
C SER A 193 -6.53 -14.41 -10.66
N LYS A 194 -6.49 -13.07 -10.60
CA LYS A 194 -6.74 -12.28 -9.40
C LYS A 194 -7.96 -12.76 -8.60
N ARG A 195 -9.11 -12.94 -9.27
CA ARG A 195 -10.36 -13.35 -8.61
C ARG A 195 -10.23 -14.71 -7.91
N ASN A 196 -9.64 -15.69 -8.59
CA ASN A 196 -9.48 -17.03 -8.03
C ASN A 196 -8.43 -17.04 -6.91
N ALA A 197 -7.35 -16.28 -7.06
CA ALA A 197 -6.32 -16.14 -6.06
C ALA A 197 -6.83 -15.46 -4.77
N ILE A 198 -7.65 -14.40 -4.90
CA ILE A 198 -8.28 -13.76 -3.73
C ILE A 198 -9.17 -14.77 -2.98
N ALA A 199 -10.02 -15.51 -3.67
CA ALA A 199 -10.87 -16.52 -3.03
C ALA A 199 -10.01 -17.57 -2.29
N ARG A 200 -9.02 -18.11 -2.98
CA ARG A 200 -8.15 -19.17 -2.48
C ARG A 200 -7.35 -18.71 -1.24
N ILE A 201 -6.71 -17.55 -1.30
CA ILE A 201 -5.88 -17.05 -0.19
C ILE A 201 -6.73 -16.72 1.04
N VAL A 202 -7.94 -16.18 0.85
CA VAL A 202 -8.85 -15.88 1.96
C VAL A 202 -9.31 -17.16 2.64
N ASP A 203 -9.58 -18.23 1.86
CA ASP A 203 -9.92 -19.54 2.43
C ASP A 203 -8.74 -20.14 3.21
N GLU A 204 -7.52 -20.07 2.67
CA GLU A 204 -6.30 -20.56 3.33
C GLU A 204 -6.02 -19.80 4.65
N LEU A 205 -6.11 -18.46 4.62
CA LEU A 205 -5.95 -17.64 5.82
C LEU A 205 -7.04 -17.91 6.86
N GLY A 206 -8.29 -18.11 6.40
CA GLY A 206 -9.41 -18.47 7.28
C GLY A 206 -9.22 -19.81 7.95
N ALA A 207 -8.78 -20.83 7.20
CA ALA A 207 -8.48 -22.16 7.72
C ALA A 207 -7.32 -22.14 8.74
N ALA A 208 -6.34 -21.26 8.55
CA ALA A 208 -5.22 -21.06 9.48
C ALA A 208 -5.56 -20.16 10.68
N GLY A 209 -6.74 -19.53 10.71
CA GLY A 209 -7.11 -18.54 11.73
C GLY A 209 -6.25 -17.27 11.69
N LEU A 210 -5.78 -16.91 10.49
CA LEU A 210 -4.89 -15.77 10.23
C LEU A 210 -5.51 -14.71 9.32
N GLY A 211 -6.82 -14.79 9.05
CA GLY A 211 -7.53 -13.80 8.29
C GLY A 211 -8.98 -14.17 7.99
N ARG A 212 -9.70 -13.21 7.42
CA ARG A 212 -11.11 -13.40 7.05
C ARG A 212 -11.51 -12.45 5.93
N ALA A 213 -12.51 -12.84 5.13
CA ALA A 213 -13.15 -11.93 4.20
C ALA A 213 -13.82 -10.76 4.95
N THR A 214 -13.60 -9.54 4.50
CA THR A 214 -14.13 -8.34 5.15
C THR A 214 -14.58 -7.30 4.12
N LYS A 215 -15.57 -6.49 4.51
CA LYS A 215 -15.97 -5.28 3.78
C LYS A 215 -15.68 -4.07 4.65
N SER A 216 -14.68 -3.30 4.28
CA SER A 216 -14.45 -2.00 4.89
C SER A 216 -15.22 -0.92 4.11
N TYR A 217 -15.91 -0.06 4.82
CA TYR A 217 -16.64 1.08 4.27
C TYR A 217 -15.90 2.35 4.69
N ARG A 218 -15.34 3.06 3.72
CA ARG A 218 -14.81 4.40 3.95
C ARG A 218 -15.88 5.42 3.61
N LEU A 219 -16.65 5.80 4.61
CA LEU A 219 -17.58 6.92 4.51
C LEU A 219 -16.80 8.19 4.86
N ARG A 220 -16.70 9.10 3.90
CA ARG A 220 -16.27 10.47 4.22
C ARG A 220 -17.47 11.24 4.71
N ASP A 221 -17.28 12.01 5.78
CA ASP A 221 -18.29 12.89 6.28
C ASP A 221 -18.80 13.81 5.17
N TRP A 222 -20.12 13.93 5.12
CA TRP A 222 -20.75 14.86 4.20
C TRP A 222 -20.50 16.27 4.73
N LEU A 223 -19.66 17.04 4.05
CA LEU A 223 -19.50 18.45 4.39
C LEU A 223 -20.80 19.18 4.10
N VAL A 224 -21.48 19.62 5.14
CA VAL A 224 -22.75 20.35 5.07
C VAL A 224 -22.59 21.63 4.24
N SER A 225 -21.41 22.25 4.30
CA SER A 225 -21.06 23.46 3.55
C SER A 225 -20.70 23.22 2.08
N ARG A 226 -20.68 21.94 1.60
CA ARG A 226 -20.33 21.65 0.22
C ARG A 226 -21.44 22.12 -0.72
N GLN A 227 -21.20 23.20 -1.41
CA GLN A 227 -22.08 23.71 -2.45
C GLN A 227 -21.95 22.85 -3.71
N ARG A 228 -23.08 22.40 -4.25
CA ARG A 228 -23.18 21.70 -5.53
C ARG A 228 -24.20 22.40 -6.40
N TYR A 229 -23.99 22.36 -7.71
CA TYR A 229 -24.91 22.97 -8.69
C TYR A 229 -26.34 22.41 -8.57
N TRP A 230 -26.49 21.19 -8.08
CA TRP A 230 -27.77 20.47 -7.92
C TRP A 230 -27.99 20.01 -6.48
N GLY A 231 -27.75 20.76 -5.52
CA GLY A 231 -28.00 20.40 -4.13
C GLY A 231 -28.95 21.39 -3.50
N THR A 232 -29.57 21.01 -2.37
CA THR A 232 -30.28 21.99 -1.54
C THR A 232 -29.26 22.99 -1.01
N PRO A 233 -29.34 24.27 -1.36
CA PRO A 233 -28.42 25.27 -0.84
C PRO A 233 -28.66 25.41 0.68
N ILE A 234 -27.55 25.36 1.42
CA ILE A 234 -27.57 25.66 2.86
C ILE A 234 -27.33 27.17 2.98
N PRO A 235 -28.30 27.94 3.47
CA PRO A 235 -28.09 29.36 3.64
C PRO A 235 -27.07 29.62 4.74
N MET A 236 -25.99 30.30 4.39
CA MET A 236 -24.96 30.75 5.33
C MET A 236 -25.16 32.22 5.60
N LEU A 237 -25.27 32.57 6.89
CA LEU A 237 -25.38 33.96 7.30
C LEU A 237 -24.00 34.52 7.62
N HIS A 238 -23.64 35.58 6.93
CA HIS A 238 -22.40 36.32 7.21
C HIS A 238 -22.73 37.56 8.04
N ASN A 239 -21.93 37.81 9.07
CA ASN A 239 -22.04 39.05 9.82
C ASN A 239 -21.42 40.23 9.04
N SER A 240 -21.52 41.44 9.55
CA SER A 240 -20.92 42.63 8.90
C SER A 240 -19.38 42.60 8.78
N ARG A 241 -18.72 41.63 9.43
CA ARG A 241 -17.25 41.40 9.33
C ARG A 241 -16.90 40.28 8.38
N GLY A 242 -17.90 39.59 7.77
CA GLY A 242 -17.68 38.47 6.85
C GLY A 242 -17.49 37.10 7.54
N ASP A 243 -17.65 37.01 8.87
CA ASP A 243 -17.61 35.73 9.58
C ASP A 243 -18.94 34.98 9.37
N ILE A 244 -18.87 33.63 9.36
CA ILE A 244 -20.01 32.71 9.20
C ILE A 244 -20.53 32.29 10.55
#